data_d754fde7be8ae8acbd819c3b009cdc25
#
_entry.id   d754fde7be8ae8acbd819c3b009cdc25
#
_cell.length_a   1.000
_cell.length_b   1.000
_cell.length_c   1.000
_cell.angle_alpha   90.00
_cell.angle_beta   90.00
_cell.angle_gamma   90.00
#
_symmetry.space_group_name_H-M   'P 1'
#
loop_
_entity.id
_entity.type
_entity.pdbx_description
1 polymer ?
#
loop_
_entity_poly.entity_id
_entity_poly.type
_entity_poly.pdbx_seq_one_letter_code
_entity_poly.pdbx_strand_id
1 'polypeptide(L)'
;SVPNAFADFMTASKKVDFVITCPPGYELCEKFTKGARIEYDQEKALEGADFVYAKNWSSYTHYGQILKKDYDWMIDTRKMALTNNGRFMHCLPVRRNVIVSEQVLDSPASIVIPEAKNREVSAQYIFREMLKGLR
;
A
#
# COMPACT_ATOMS: atom_id res chain seq x y z
N SER A 1 -10.65 -6.87 -1.54
CA SER A 1 -9.76 -6.44 -0.43
C SER A 1 -9.28 -5.01 -0.66
N VAL A 2 -8.82 -4.33 0.40
CA VAL A 2 -8.29 -2.95 0.31
C VAL A 2 -7.20 -2.82 -0.75
N PRO A 3 -6.17 -3.68 -0.82
CA PRO A 3 -5.12 -3.53 -1.83
C PRO A 3 -5.64 -3.71 -3.26
N ASN A 4 -6.60 -4.58 -3.51
CA ASN A 4 -7.19 -4.73 -4.83
C ASN A 4 -7.97 -3.47 -5.25
N ALA A 5 -8.79 -2.91 -4.36
CA ALA A 5 -9.53 -1.68 -4.64
C ALA A 5 -8.60 -0.48 -4.86
N PHE A 6 -7.52 -0.41 -4.08
CA PHE A 6 -6.49 0.61 -4.25
C PHE A 6 -5.77 0.45 -5.60
N ALA A 7 -5.36 -0.76 -5.95
CA ALA A 7 -4.69 -1.05 -7.22
C ALA A 7 -5.59 -0.72 -8.43
N ASP A 8 -6.86 -1.09 -8.38
CA ASP A 8 -7.85 -0.79 -9.42
C ASP A 8 -7.98 0.73 -9.64
N PHE A 9 -8.15 1.48 -8.55
CA PHE A 9 -8.25 2.94 -8.59
C PHE A 9 -6.97 3.60 -9.12
N MET A 10 -5.80 3.19 -8.62
CA MET A 10 -4.52 3.79 -9.00
C MET A 10 -4.15 3.45 -10.46
N THR A 11 -4.42 2.23 -10.90
CA THR A 11 -4.20 1.82 -12.30
C THR A 11 -5.10 2.56 -13.27
N ALA A 12 -6.33 2.85 -12.87
CA ALA A 12 -7.26 3.66 -13.66
C ALA A 12 -6.85 5.14 -13.69
N SER A 13 -6.15 5.62 -12.68
CA SER A 13 -5.68 7.01 -12.59
C SER A 13 -4.42 7.20 -13.44
N LYS A 14 -4.53 7.91 -14.55
CA LYS A 14 -3.37 8.28 -15.39
C LYS A 14 -2.51 9.42 -14.81
N LYS A 15 -2.77 9.84 -13.57
CA LYS A 15 -2.10 11.00 -12.94
C LYS A 15 -0.91 10.60 -12.07
N VAL A 16 -0.70 9.30 -11.85
CA VAL A 16 0.34 8.75 -10.99
C VAL A 16 1.09 7.64 -11.71
N ASP A 17 2.39 7.55 -11.51
CA ASP A 17 3.18 6.36 -11.86
C ASP A 17 3.02 5.34 -10.73
N PHE A 18 2.24 4.30 -10.99
CA PHE A 18 1.88 3.29 -9.99
C PHE A 18 2.60 1.98 -10.25
N VAL A 19 3.37 1.53 -9.26
CA VAL A 19 4.10 0.28 -9.29
C VAL A 19 3.62 -0.62 -8.16
N ILE A 20 3.33 -1.86 -8.48
CA ILE A 20 3.03 -2.91 -7.50
C ILE A 20 4.29 -3.72 -7.29
N THR A 21 4.69 -3.93 -6.03
CA THR A 21 5.78 -4.83 -5.69
C THR A 21 5.34 -5.84 -4.64
N CYS A 22 5.65 -7.10 -4.88
CA CYS A 22 5.34 -8.21 -3.97
C CYS A 22 6.28 -9.39 -4.24
N PRO A 23 6.55 -10.24 -3.23
CA PRO A 23 7.22 -11.52 -3.48
C PRO A 23 6.36 -12.41 -4.38
N PRO A 24 6.97 -13.31 -5.17
CA PRO A 24 6.24 -14.32 -5.92
C PRO A 24 5.29 -15.12 -5.02
N GLY A 25 4.05 -15.30 -5.47
CA GLY A 25 2.97 -15.96 -4.73
C GLY A 25 2.13 -15.04 -3.84
N TYR A 26 2.46 -13.74 -3.80
CA TYR A 26 1.70 -12.71 -3.08
C TYR A 26 1.05 -11.68 -4.00
N GLU A 27 0.98 -12.00 -5.29
CA GLU A 27 0.38 -11.13 -6.29
C GLU A 27 -1.06 -10.78 -5.94
N LEU A 28 -1.47 -9.58 -6.29
CA LEU A 28 -2.86 -9.17 -6.24
C LEU A 28 -3.66 -9.83 -7.37
N CYS A 29 -4.97 -9.83 -7.26
CA CYS A 29 -5.83 -10.40 -8.28
C CYS A 29 -5.68 -9.65 -9.61
N GLU A 30 -5.34 -10.37 -10.68
CA GLU A 30 -5.09 -9.82 -12.02
C GLU A 30 -6.22 -8.92 -12.53
N LYS A 31 -7.46 -9.23 -12.18
CA LYS A 31 -8.63 -8.40 -12.52
C LYS A 31 -8.45 -6.93 -12.12
N PHE A 32 -7.76 -6.65 -11.01
CA PHE A 32 -7.59 -5.30 -10.45
C PHE A 32 -6.21 -4.68 -10.73
N THR A 33 -5.31 -5.44 -11.36
CA THR A 33 -3.94 -4.99 -11.64
C THR A 33 -3.63 -4.93 -13.12
N LYS A 34 -4.63 -5.18 -13.98
CA LYS A 34 -4.47 -5.16 -15.42
C LYS A 34 -3.99 -3.80 -15.91
N GLY A 35 -2.78 -3.76 -16.47
CA GLY A 35 -2.13 -2.54 -16.94
C GLY A 35 -1.24 -1.84 -15.90
N ALA A 36 -1.17 -2.33 -14.65
CA ALA A 36 -0.19 -1.87 -13.68
C ALA A 36 1.20 -2.46 -13.96
N ARG A 37 2.24 -1.68 -13.67
CA ARG A 37 3.61 -2.18 -13.64
C ARG A 37 3.80 -3.03 -12.38
N ILE A 38 4.28 -4.27 -12.53
CA ILE A 38 4.64 -5.15 -11.42
C ILE A 38 6.17 -5.28 -11.41
N GLU A 39 6.79 -5.01 -10.27
CA GLU A 39 8.22 -5.13 -10.03
C GLU A 39 8.44 -6.09 -8.86
N TYR A 40 9.16 -7.19 -9.10
CA TYR A 40 9.45 -8.19 -8.07
C TYR A 40 10.71 -7.87 -7.24
N ASP A 41 11.51 -6.92 -7.70
CA ASP A 41 12.62 -6.35 -6.93
C ASP A 41 12.09 -5.15 -6.13
N GLN A 42 11.96 -5.33 -4.82
CA GLN A 42 11.39 -4.30 -3.96
C GLN A 42 12.24 -3.03 -3.93
N GLU A 43 13.56 -3.14 -3.96
CA GLU A 43 14.45 -1.98 -3.92
C GLU A 43 14.31 -1.14 -5.18
N LYS A 44 14.27 -1.79 -6.36
CA LYS A 44 13.99 -1.10 -7.63
C LYS A 44 12.62 -0.44 -7.66
N ALA A 45 11.60 -1.07 -7.05
CA ALA A 45 10.29 -0.48 -6.98
C ALA A 45 10.24 0.76 -6.08
N LEU A 46 11.14 0.84 -5.11
CA LEU A 46 11.22 1.97 -4.16
C LEU A 46 12.06 3.13 -4.68
N GLU A 47 12.94 2.91 -5.66
CA GLU A 47 13.80 3.96 -6.20
C GLU A 47 12.99 5.16 -6.70
N GLY A 48 13.23 6.33 -6.09
CA GLY A 48 12.59 7.58 -6.46
C GLY A 48 11.09 7.67 -6.13
N ALA A 49 10.51 6.72 -5.41
CA ALA A 49 9.09 6.75 -5.05
C ALA A 49 8.78 7.91 -4.09
N ASP A 50 7.70 8.65 -4.34
CA ASP A 50 7.20 9.71 -3.46
C ASP A 50 6.31 9.17 -2.34
N PHE A 51 5.67 8.01 -2.57
CA PHE A 51 4.80 7.34 -1.60
C PHE A 51 5.06 5.84 -1.58
N VAL A 52 5.13 5.26 -0.38
CA VAL A 52 5.27 3.83 -0.16
C VAL A 52 4.04 3.34 0.61
N TYR A 53 3.14 2.64 -0.06
CA TYR A 53 1.94 2.07 0.55
C TYR A 53 2.15 0.59 0.85
N ALA A 54 2.44 0.26 2.09
CA ALA A 54 2.62 -1.12 2.51
C ALA A 54 1.29 -1.78 2.93
N LYS A 55 1.27 -3.12 2.87
CA LYS A 55 0.14 -3.93 3.30
C LYS A 55 0.65 -5.16 4.05
N ASN A 56 -0.10 -5.63 5.03
CA ASN A 56 0.18 -6.92 5.67
C ASN A 56 0.18 -8.03 4.63
N TRP A 57 1.19 -8.89 4.65
CA TRP A 57 1.35 -9.96 3.68
C TRP A 57 0.25 -11.01 3.86
N SER A 58 -0.41 -11.31 2.76
CA SER A 58 -1.39 -12.37 2.67
C SER A 58 -1.48 -12.83 1.23
N SER A 59 -1.17 -14.10 0.96
CA SER A 59 -1.38 -14.66 -0.36
C SER A 59 -2.86 -14.69 -0.69
N TYR A 60 -3.19 -14.35 -1.92
CA TYR A 60 -4.56 -14.37 -2.41
C TYR A 60 -5.05 -15.81 -2.66
N THR A 61 -4.16 -16.65 -3.15
CA THR A 61 -4.45 -18.06 -3.50
C THR A 61 -4.27 -19.01 -2.30
N HIS A 62 -3.45 -18.63 -1.32
CA HIS A 62 -3.14 -19.43 -0.13
C HIS A 62 -3.41 -18.61 1.13
N TYR A 63 -4.66 -18.18 1.30
CA TYR A 63 -5.07 -17.31 2.39
C TYR A 63 -4.75 -17.95 3.77
N GLY A 64 -4.14 -17.14 4.63
CA GLY A 64 -3.74 -17.58 5.98
C GLY A 64 -2.44 -18.38 6.04
N GLN A 65 -1.81 -18.71 4.91
CA GLN A 65 -0.52 -19.39 4.88
C GLN A 65 0.63 -18.40 4.72
N ILE A 66 1.75 -18.69 5.35
CA ILE A 66 3.01 -17.97 5.16
C ILE A 66 3.81 -18.75 4.12
N LEU A 67 3.79 -18.29 2.87
CA LEU A 67 4.47 -18.96 1.75
C LEU A 67 5.99 -18.75 1.80
N LYS A 68 6.45 -17.64 2.35
CA LYS A 68 7.86 -17.29 2.46
C LYS A 68 8.13 -16.65 3.82
N LYS A 69 9.17 -17.15 4.50
CA LYS A 69 9.58 -16.65 5.82
C LYS A 69 10.65 -15.55 5.74
N ASP A 70 10.93 -15.02 4.55
CA ASP A 70 11.95 -14.02 4.37
C ASP A 70 11.44 -12.65 4.81
N TYR A 71 11.93 -12.22 5.94
CA TYR A 71 11.67 -10.89 6.53
C TYR A 71 12.31 -9.73 5.74
N ASP A 72 12.94 -10.01 4.62
CA ASP A 72 13.61 -9.01 3.77
C ASP A 72 12.63 -8.05 3.05
N TRP A 73 11.33 -8.33 3.11
CA TRP A 73 10.28 -7.44 2.60
C TRP A 73 9.81 -6.38 3.59
N MET A 74 10.34 -6.36 4.80
CA MET A 74 10.05 -5.29 5.74
C MET A 74 10.56 -3.96 5.20
N ILE A 75 9.74 -2.92 5.27
CA ILE A 75 10.16 -1.55 4.97
C ILE A 75 10.91 -1.00 6.17
N ASP A 76 12.18 -0.71 5.99
CA ASP A 76 13.08 -0.14 6.98
C ASP A 76 13.66 1.23 6.52
N THR A 77 14.49 1.82 7.35
CA THR A 77 15.11 3.11 7.05
C THR A 77 16.02 3.07 5.84
N ARG A 78 16.72 1.94 5.59
CA ARG A 78 17.58 1.73 4.43
C ARG A 78 16.75 1.77 3.14
N LYS A 79 15.64 1.06 3.12
CA LYS A 79 14.72 1.02 1.97
C LYS A 79 14.03 2.37 1.76
N MET A 80 13.62 3.04 2.83
CA MET A 80 13.08 4.40 2.71
C MET A 80 14.08 5.41 2.17
N ALA A 81 15.39 5.22 2.38
CA ALA A 81 16.43 6.07 1.83
C ALA A 81 16.57 5.96 0.29
N LEU A 82 16.05 4.91 -0.34
CA LEU A 82 16.00 4.76 -1.81
C LEU A 82 14.92 5.64 -2.46
N THR A 83 13.96 6.11 -1.68
CA THR A 83 12.82 6.89 -2.14
C THR A 83 13.20 8.37 -2.33
N ASN A 84 12.33 9.12 -3.01
CA ASN A 84 12.44 10.58 -3.11
C ASN A 84 11.87 11.27 -1.85
N ASN A 85 12.50 11.08 -0.69
CA ASN A 85 11.94 11.50 0.62
C ASN A 85 10.49 11.02 0.81
N GLY A 86 10.22 9.79 0.38
CA GLY A 86 8.89 9.23 0.27
C GLY A 86 8.12 9.16 1.59
N ARG A 87 6.79 9.26 1.50
CA ARG A 87 5.89 9.12 2.64
C ARG A 87 5.45 7.68 2.79
N PHE A 88 5.55 7.16 4.02
CA PHE A 88 5.09 5.81 4.35
C PHE A 88 3.60 5.80 4.72
N MET A 89 2.85 4.86 4.14
CA MET A 89 1.40 4.68 4.30
C MET A 89 1.06 3.23 4.64
N HIS A 90 0.00 3.02 5.39
CA HIS A 90 -0.57 1.71 5.69
C HIS A 90 -2.00 1.85 6.21
N CYS A 91 -2.93 1.07 5.66
CA CYS A 91 -4.36 1.14 6.01
C CYS A 91 -4.72 0.70 7.44
N LEU A 92 -3.74 0.33 8.26
CA LEU A 92 -3.90 -0.19 9.62
C LEU A 92 -4.86 -1.40 9.75
N PRO A 93 -4.70 -2.27 10.75
CA PRO A 93 -3.56 -2.31 11.69
C PRO A 93 -2.27 -2.77 11.01
N VAL A 94 -1.13 -2.23 11.43
CA VAL A 94 0.20 -2.58 10.92
C VAL A 94 0.95 -3.48 11.90
N ARG A 95 1.73 -4.43 11.39
CA ARG A 95 2.62 -5.27 12.20
C ARG A 95 4.00 -4.62 12.28
N ARG A 96 4.30 -4.00 13.45
CA ARG A 96 5.62 -3.42 13.73
C ARG A 96 6.72 -4.48 13.64
N ASN A 97 7.86 -4.09 13.08
CA ASN A 97 9.05 -4.93 12.92
C ASN A 97 8.80 -6.25 12.14
N VAL A 98 7.71 -6.26 11.34
CA VAL A 98 7.38 -7.31 10.39
C VAL A 98 7.09 -6.72 9.00
N ILE A 99 6.17 -5.77 8.93
CA ILE A 99 5.82 -5.08 7.67
C ILE A 99 6.66 -3.82 7.51
N VAL A 100 6.86 -3.11 8.59
CA VAL A 100 7.63 -1.87 8.67
C VAL A 100 8.37 -1.82 10.00
N SER A 101 9.60 -1.29 9.97
CA SER A 101 10.35 -1.06 11.21
C SER A 101 9.70 0.04 12.04
N GLU A 102 9.85 -0.03 13.35
CA GLU A 102 9.35 1.01 14.25
C GLU A 102 9.98 2.38 13.95
N GLN A 103 11.27 2.40 13.54
CA GLN A 103 11.97 3.62 13.17
C GLN A 103 11.30 4.35 12.00
N VAL A 104 10.79 3.64 11.01
CA VAL A 104 10.03 4.23 9.90
C VAL A 104 8.64 4.61 10.35
N LEU A 105 7.96 3.74 11.08
CA LEU A 105 6.57 3.94 11.48
C LEU A 105 6.39 5.15 12.41
N ASP A 106 7.36 5.39 13.29
CA ASP A 106 7.34 6.50 14.25
C ASP A 106 8.09 7.76 13.72
N SER A 107 8.57 7.73 12.49
CA SER A 107 9.27 8.86 11.85
C SER A 107 8.30 9.91 11.30
N PRO A 108 8.80 11.13 11.01
CA PRO A 108 8.04 12.15 10.30
C PRO A 108 7.64 11.77 8.85
N ALA A 109 8.26 10.74 8.27
CA ALA A 109 7.90 10.21 6.95
C ALA A 109 6.60 9.40 7.00
N SER A 110 6.22 8.88 8.17
CA SER A 110 4.99 8.09 8.33
C SER A 110 3.75 8.99 8.35
N ILE A 111 2.82 8.74 7.44
CA ILE A 111 1.53 9.43 7.38
C ILE A 111 0.36 8.47 7.63
N VAL A 112 0.59 7.37 8.32
CA VAL A 112 -0.45 6.35 8.61
C VAL A 112 -1.62 6.91 9.44
N ILE A 113 -1.37 7.83 10.37
CA ILE A 113 -2.42 8.46 11.17
C ILE A 113 -3.23 9.48 10.36
N PRO A 114 -2.62 10.43 9.61
CA PRO A 114 -3.35 11.25 8.66
C PRO A 114 -4.18 10.46 7.64
N GLU A 115 -3.62 9.36 7.09
CA GLU A 115 -4.34 8.46 6.19
C GLU A 115 -5.58 7.86 6.87
N ALA A 116 -5.43 7.31 8.07
CA ALA A 116 -6.54 6.74 8.84
C ALA A 116 -7.63 7.80 9.13
N LYS A 117 -7.24 9.03 9.43
CA LYS A 117 -8.17 10.15 9.67
C LYS A 117 -8.98 10.53 8.43
N ASN A 118 -8.40 10.41 7.24
CA ASN A 118 -9.11 10.69 5.99
C ASN A 118 -10.35 9.81 5.77
N ARG A 119 -10.49 8.69 6.47
CA ARG A 119 -11.70 7.84 6.41
C ARG A 119 -12.94 8.61 6.86
N GLU A 120 -12.83 9.49 7.83
CA GLU A 120 -13.96 10.31 8.28
C GLU A 120 -14.45 11.25 7.18
N VAL A 121 -13.53 11.93 6.52
CA VAL A 121 -13.83 12.85 5.42
C VAL A 121 -14.43 12.10 4.23
N SER A 122 -13.84 10.96 3.87
CA SER A 122 -14.34 10.12 2.77
C SER A 122 -15.73 9.59 3.03
N ALA A 123 -16.02 9.13 4.25
CA ALA A 123 -17.34 8.65 4.63
C ALA A 123 -18.38 9.79 4.58
N GLN A 124 -18.07 10.96 5.12
CA GLN A 124 -18.95 12.12 5.06
C GLN A 124 -19.26 12.54 3.62
N TYR A 125 -18.26 12.54 2.74
CA TYR A 125 -18.45 12.87 1.34
C TYR A 125 -19.40 11.87 0.67
N ILE A 126 -19.18 10.57 0.84
CA ILE A 126 -20.02 9.52 0.25
C ILE A 126 -21.46 9.63 0.78
N PHE A 127 -21.66 9.78 2.09
CA PHE A 127 -23.00 9.96 2.64
C PHE A 127 -23.71 11.18 2.06
N ARG A 128 -22.99 12.29 1.93
CA ARG A 128 -23.53 13.50 1.32
C ARG A 128 -23.97 13.26 -0.14
N GLU A 129 -23.17 12.56 -0.94
CA GLU A 129 -23.54 12.26 -2.33
C GLU A 129 -24.73 11.29 -2.41
N MET A 130 -24.79 10.28 -1.55
CA MET A 130 -25.94 9.36 -1.47
C MET A 130 -27.23 10.12 -1.13
N LEU A 131 -27.19 11.04 -0.19
CA LEU A 131 -28.37 11.83 0.20
C LEU A 131 -28.87 12.77 -0.91
N LYS A 132 -27.98 13.26 -1.78
CA LYS A 132 -28.39 14.04 -2.96
C LYS A 132 -29.20 13.20 -3.97
N GLY A 133 -28.87 11.93 -4.10
CA GLY A 133 -29.59 11.01 -5.00
C GLY A 133 -30.96 10.54 -4.47
N LEU A 134 -31.30 10.88 -3.21
CA LEU A 134 -32.60 10.55 -2.61
C LEU A 134 -33.63 11.68 -2.73
N ARG A 135 -33.28 12.79 -3.36
CA ARG A 135 -34.17 13.91 -3.68
C ARG A 135 -34.49 13.90 -5.14
#